data_f11dbf6d48ad65cb33cfe99db51e7bc7
#
_entry.id   f11dbf6d48ad65cb33cfe99db51e7bc7
#
_cell.length_a   1.000
_cell.length_b   1.000
_cell.length_c   1.000
_cell.angle_alpha   90.00
_cell.angle_beta   90.00
_cell.angle_gamma   90.00
#
_symmetry.space_group_name_H-M   'P 1'
#
loop_
_entity.id
_entity.type
_entity.pdbx_description
1 polymer ?
#
loop_
_entity_poly.entity_id
_entity_poly.type
_entity_poly.pdbx_seq_one_letter_code
_entity_poly.pdbx_strand_id
1 'polypeptide(L)'
;LAAYFAWKQNTPVKRIVIASIAILVSVLYINLLPNNNQSDTLILACLHLPLFLWAVLGFTYLGDDIKNDNRRLDFLRYNGDLVVMTAIILLAGGLFTALTINLFSLIDIHIEEFYFRNIAIWGLAAAPIVGTYLVQTNPQLVNKVSPVIAKIFTPFVLVTLVVYLVA
;
A
#
# COMPACT_ATOMS: atom_id res chain seq x y z
N LEU A 1 1.17 2.46 -8.35
CA LEU A 1 -0.12 3.19 -8.39
C LEU A 1 -0.13 4.25 -9.49
N ALA A 2 0.85 5.16 -9.55
CA ALA A 2 0.91 6.22 -10.57
C ALA A 2 0.86 5.65 -12.01
N ALA A 3 1.62 4.60 -12.31
CA ALA A 3 1.60 3.93 -13.61
C ALA A 3 0.22 3.32 -13.95
N TYR A 4 -0.46 2.75 -12.96
CA TYR A 4 -1.81 2.22 -13.13
C TYR A 4 -2.81 3.31 -13.51
N PHE A 5 -2.79 4.46 -12.81
CA PHE A 5 -3.68 5.57 -13.13
C PHE A 5 -3.31 6.25 -14.45
N ALA A 6 -2.03 6.39 -14.75
CA ALA A 6 -1.58 6.90 -16.05
C ALA A 6 -2.16 6.08 -17.23
N TRP A 7 -2.15 4.75 -17.09
CA TRP A 7 -2.73 3.86 -18.09
C TRP A 7 -4.26 3.94 -18.13
N LYS A 8 -4.92 3.87 -16.95
CA LYS A 8 -6.39 3.84 -16.87
C LYS A 8 -7.05 5.14 -17.31
N GLN A 9 -6.42 6.29 -17.04
CA GLN A 9 -6.94 7.63 -17.35
C GLN A 9 -6.50 8.14 -18.73
N ASN A 10 -5.75 7.34 -19.53
CA ASN A 10 -5.13 7.78 -20.78
C ASN A 10 -4.39 9.11 -20.62
N THR A 11 -3.62 9.23 -19.55
CA THR A 11 -2.92 10.47 -19.20
C THR A 11 -1.93 10.86 -20.31
N PRO A 12 -1.87 12.13 -20.73
CA PRO A 12 -0.94 12.58 -21.77
C PRO A 12 0.52 12.24 -21.44
N VAL A 13 1.26 11.81 -22.45
CA VAL A 13 2.67 11.38 -22.29
C VAL A 13 3.52 12.41 -21.55
N LYS A 14 3.30 13.71 -21.83
CA LYS A 14 3.99 14.80 -21.15
C LYS A 14 3.86 14.75 -19.63
N ARG A 15 2.68 14.42 -19.11
CA ARG A 15 2.44 14.31 -17.67
C ARG A 15 3.03 13.05 -17.06
N ILE A 16 3.01 11.96 -17.82
CA ILE A 16 3.65 10.70 -17.41
C ILE A 16 5.16 10.93 -17.25
N VAL A 17 5.77 11.65 -18.20
CA VAL A 17 7.20 12.00 -18.13
C VAL A 17 7.50 12.86 -16.92
N ILE A 18 6.70 13.90 -16.66
CA ILE A 18 6.88 14.78 -15.48
C ILE A 18 6.76 13.97 -14.18
N ALA A 19 5.72 13.13 -14.04
CA ALA A 19 5.52 12.29 -12.87
C ALA A 19 6.68 11.28 -12.68
N SER A 20 7.16 10.67 -13.77
CA SER A 20 8.29 9.75 -13.74
C SER A 20 9.58 10.44 -13.29
N ILE A 21 9.85 11.64 -13.80
CA ILE A 21 11.00 12.46 -13.37
C ILE A 21 10.88 12.79 -11.88
N ALA A 22 9.70 13.23 -11.42
CA ALA A 22 9.48 13.56 -10.01
C ALA A 22 9.72 12.34 -9.10
N ILE A 23 9.26 11.15 -9.49
CA ILE A 23 9.51 9.91 -8.74
C ILE A 23 11.00 9.56 -8.75
N LEU A 24 11.67 9.63 -9.91
CA LEU A 24 13.11 9.34 -10.01
C LEU A 24 13.94 10.29 -9.15
N VAL A 25 13.65 11.59 -9.19
CA VAL A 25 14.32 12.58 -8.33
C VAL A 25 14.09 12.26 -6.85
N SER A 26 12.89 11.84 -6.47
CA SER A 26 12.59 11.45 -5.09
C SER A 26 13.41 10.22 -4.65
N VAL A 27 13.52 9.22 -5.51
CA VAL A 27 14.31 8.00 -5.24
C VAL A 27 15.80 8.36 -5.13
N LEU A 28 16.32 9.17 -6.03
CA LEU A 28 17.71 9.63 -5.95
C LEU A 28 17.96 10.45 -4.68
N TYR A 29 17.06 11.38 -4.36
CA TYR A 29 17.18 12.21 -3.17
C TYR A 29 17.27 11.39 -1.88
N ILE A 30 16.34 10.44 -1.64
CA ILE A 30 16.35 9.65 -0.42
C ILE A 30 17.56 8.73 -0.31
N ASN A 31 18.09 8.22 -1.45
CA ASN A 31 19.26 7.35 -1.47
C ASN A 31 20.58 8.09 -1.34
N LEU A 32 20.62 9.40 -1.65
CA LEU A 32 21.80 10.25 -1.48
C LEU A 32 21.92 10.83 -0.08
N LEU A 33 20.87 10.74 0.75
CA LEU A 33 20.94 11.21 2.12
C LEU A 33 21.86 10.32 2.96
N PRO A 34 22.71 10.93 3.82
CA PRO A 34 23.60 10.17 4.70
C PRO A 34 22.78 9.29 5.65
N ASN A 35 23.15 8.03 5.76
CA ASN A 35 22.49 7.05 6.63
C ASN A 35 22.89 7.26 8.10
N ASN A 36 22.43 8.38 8.68
CA ASN A 36 22.61 8.70 10.08
C ASN A 36 21.24 8.74 10.77
N ASN A 37 20.98 7.77 11.62
CA ASN A 37 19.68 7.61 12.32
C ASN A 37 19.29 8.81 13.20
N GLN A 38 20.22 9.73 13.49
CA GLN A 38 19.96 10.95 14.28
C GLN A 38 19.88 12.21 13.39
N SER A 39 19.82 12.06 12.07
CA SER A 39 19.72 13.20 11.16
C SER A 39 18.28 13.70 11.07
N ASP A 40 18.02 14.92 11.55
CA ASP A 40 16.73 15.61 11.42
C ASP A 40 16.31 15.71 9.94
N THR A 41 17.29 15.86 9.05
CA THR A 41 17.06 15.91 7.60
C THR A 41 16.47 14.60 7.07
N LEU A 42 16.94 13.45 7.56
CA LEU A 42 16.41 12.14 7.17
C LEU A 42 14.98 11.97 7.68
N ILE A 43 14.72 12.34 8.93
CA ILE A 43 13.36 12.26 9.52
C ILE A 43 12.40 13.14 8.73
N LEU A 44 12.80 14.38 8.45
CA LEU A 44 12.00 15.33 7.70
C LEU A 44 11.72 14.84 6.26
N ALA A 45 12.73 14.28 5.60
CA ALA A 45 12.58 13.68 4.27
C ALA A 45 11.59 12.51 4.29
N CYS A 46 11.69 11.61 5.27
CA CYS A 46 10.78 10.47 5.42
C CYS A 46 9.32 10.91 5.69
N LEU A 47 9.11 12.04 6.36
CA LEU A 47 7.77 12.59 6.60
C LEU A 47 7.18 13.26 5.35
N HIS A 48 7.98 14.00 4.59
CA HIS A 48 7.49 14.78 3.45
C HIS A 48 7.43 13.98 2.16
N LEU A 49 8.29 12.97 1.99
CA LEU A 49 8.32 12.15 0.78
C LEU A 49 6.97 11.47 0.46
N PRO A 50 6.28 10.84 1.43
CA PRO A 50 4.95 10.26 1.18
C PRO A 50 3.92 11.30 0.73
N LEU A 51 3.93 12.50 1.32
CA LEU A 51 3.05 13.60 0.92
C LEU A 51 3.34 14.08 -0.50
N PHE A 52 4.62 14.20 -0.84
CA PHE A 52 5.03 14.57 -2.20
C PHE A 52 4.61 13.50 -3.22
N LEU A 53 4.85 12.23 -2.94
CA LEU A 53 4.45 11.12 -3.81
C LEU A 53 2.93 11.02 -3.94
N TRP A 54 2.19 11.35 -2.87
CA TRP A 54 0.74 11.44 -2.92
C TRP A 54 0.27 12.59 -3.83
N ALA A 55 0.93 13.76 -3.80
CA ALA A 55 0.64 14.85 -4.71
C ALA A 55 0.94 14.47 -6.18
N VAL A 56 2.04 13.76 -6.45
CA VAL A 56 2.37 13.20 -7.77
C VAL A 56 1.31 12.21 -8.24
N LEU A 57 0.79 11.37 -7.32
CA LEU A 57 -0.32 10.47 -7.61
C LEU A 57 -1.59 11.23 -8.01
N GLY A 58 -1.94 12.30 -7.28
CA GLY A 58 -3.06 13.19 -7.61
C GLY A 58 -2.91 13.82 -8.98
N PHE A 59 -1.70 14.27 -9.30
CA PHE A 59 -1.39 14.85 -10.61
C PHE A 59 -1.60 13.86 -11.77
N THR A 60 -1.23 12.58 -11.58
CA THR A 60 -1.47 11.53 -12.58
C THR A 60 -2.92 11.08 -12.63
N TYR A 61 -3.63 11.09 -11.49
CA TYR A 61 -5.05 10.74 -11.41
C TYR A 61 -5.95 11.74 -12.14
N LEU A 62 -5.70 13.04 -11.96
CA LEU A 62 -6.52 14.10 -12.55
C LEU A 62 -6.34 14.24 -14.07
N GLY A 63 -5.26 13.76 -14.65
CA GLY A 63 -5.01 13.87 -16.09
C GLY A 63 -5.14 15.33 -16.56
N ASP A 64 -5.72 15.57 -17.73
CA ASP A 64 -5.86 16.93 -18.29
C ASP A 64 -6.94 17.80 -17.62
N ASP A 65 -7.83 17.18 -16.85
CA ASP A 65 -9.00 17.85 -16.24
C ASP A 65 -8.72 18.41 -14.83
N ILE A 66 -7.56 19.06 -14.61
CA ILE A 66 -7.20 19.63 -13.29
C ILE A 66 -8.21 20.69 -12.82
N LYS A 67 -8.86 21.39 -13.75
CA LYS A 67 -9.84 22.44 -13.45
C LYS A 67 -11.24 21.91 -13.16
N ASN A 68 -11.48 20.63 -13.36
CA ASN A 68 -12.77 20.01 -13.12
C ASN A 68 -12.93 19.64 -11.64
N ASP A 69 -13.82 20.36 -10.96
CA ASP A 69 -14.05 20.15 -9.52
C ASP A 69 -14.59 18.75 -9.21
N ASN A 70 -15.37 18.14 -10.10
CA ASN A 70 -15.87 16.77 -9.93
C ASN A 70 -14.72 15.76 -9.90
N ARG A 71 -13.71 15.91 -10.77
CA ARG A 71 -12.53 15.03 -10.78
C ARG A 71 -11.71 15.15 -9.51
N ARG A 72 -11.62 16.34 -8.91
CA ARG A 72 -10.95 16.54 -7.62
C ARG A 72 -11.71 15.86 -6.48
N LEU A 73 -13.04 15.97 -6.49
CA LEU A 73 -13.91 15.28 -5.52
C LEU A 73 -13.80 13.77 -5.66
N ASP A 74 -13.75 13.24 -6.89
CA ASP A 74 -13.55 11.80 -7.13
C ASP A 74 -12.19 11.32 -6.63
N PHE A 75 -11.13 12.13 -6.77
CA PHE A 75 -9.83 11.81 -6.20
C PHE A 75 -9.86 11.80 -4.66
N LEU A 76 -10.53 12.75 -4.03
CA LEU A 76 -10.68 12.77 -2.57
C LEU A 76 -11.50 11.59 -2.06
N ARG A 77 -12.61 11.26 -2.73
CA ARG A 77 -13.42 10.07 -2.43
C ARG A 77 -12.59 8.80 -2.55
N TYR A 78 -11.87 8.63 -3.68
CA TYR A 78 -10.97 7.52 -3.88
C TYR A 78 -9.95 7.37 -2.75
N ASN A 79 -9.32 8.50 -2.30
CA ASN A 79 -8.38 8.44 -1.18
C ASN A 79 -9.03 8.04 0.13
N GLY A 80 -10.23 8.54 0.42
CA GLY A 80 -11.00 8.11 1.59
C GLY A 80 -11.27 6.60 1.58
N ASP A 81 -11.79 6.10 0.47
CA ASP A 81 -12.08 4.67 0.28
C ASP A 81 -10.79 3.82 0.34
N LEU A 82 -9.68 4.32 -0.22
CA LEU A 82 -8.38 3.66 -0.16
C LEU A 82 -7.84 3.56 1.27
N VAL A 83 -7.92 4.65 2.04
CA VAL A 83 -7.47 4.65 3.44
C VAL A 83 -8.26 3.64 4.27
N VAL A 84 -9.58 3.65 4.16
CA VAL A 84 -10.46 2.71 4.87
C VAL A 84 -10.12 1.26 4.47
N MET A 85 -10.04 0.97 3.16
CA MET A 85 -9.76 -0.38 2.68
C MET A 85 -8.37 -0.86 3.11
N THR A 86 -7.35 0.01 3.00
CA THR A 86 -6.00 -0.31 3.43
C THR A 86 -5.93 -0.56 4.94
N ALA A 87 -6.60 0.26 5.75
CA ALA A 87 -6.66 0.06 7.20
C ALA A 87 -7.30 -1.29 7.56
N ILE A 88 -8.38 -1.68 6.89
CA ILE A 88 -9.04 -2.98 7.10
C ILE A 88 -8.11 -4.14 6.73
N ILE A 89 -7.42 -4.06 5.59
CA ILE A 89 -6.45 -5.08 5.17
C ILE A 89 -5.31 -5.20 6.18
N LEU A 90 -4.81 -4.06 6.68
CA LEU A 90 -3.73 -4.04 7.68
C LEU A 90 -4.17 -4.59 9.04
N LEU A 91 -5.39 -4.28 9.49
CA LEU A 91 -5.94 -4.84 10.73
C LEU A 91 -6.10 -6.36 10.62
N ALA A 92 -6.70 -6.84 9.54
CA ALA A 92 -6.85 -8.28 9.30
C ALA A 92 -5.49 -8.97 9.15
N GLY A 93 -4.54 -8.36 8.45
CA GLY A 93 -3.17 -8.83 8.30
C GLY A 93 -2.41 -8.86 9.62
N GLY A 94 -2.58 -7.87 10.47
CA GLY A 94 -2.01 -7.81 11.82
C GLY A 94 -2.53 -8.91 12.73
N LEU A 95 -3.85 -9.14 12.73
CA LEU A 95 -4.47 -10.25 13.46
C LEU A 95 -3.95 -11.61 12.95
N PHE A 96 -3.88 -11.79 11.64
CA PHE A 96 -3.36 -13.00 11.02
C PHE A 96 -1.87 -13.23 11.40
N THR A 97 -1.05 -12.18 11.36
CA THR A 97 0.35 -12.22 11.80
C THR A 97 0.46 -12.67 13.26
N ALA A 98 -0.32 -12.06 14.15
CA ALA A 98 -0.32 -12.40 15.57
C ALA A 98 -0.72 -13.86 15.79
N LEU A 99 -1.77 -14.34 15.11
CA LEU A 99 -2.20 -15.75 15.19
C LEU A 99 -1.12 -16.69 14.67
N THR A 100 -0.48 -16.38 13.55
CA THR A 100 0.58 -17.20 12.95
C THR A 100 1.76 -17.33 13.90
N ILE A 101 2.27 -16.21 14.41
CA ILE A 101 3.42 -16.21 15.32
C ILE A 101 3.09 -17.01 16.61
N ASN A 102 1.91 -16.77 17.21
CA ASN A 102 1.51 -17.49 18.41
C ASN A 102 1.34 -19.01 18.14
N LEU A 103 0.81 -19.39 16.99
CA LEU A 103 0.64 -20.80 16.63
C LEU A 103 1.98 -21.53 16.55
N PHE A 104 2.98 -20.93 15.89
CA PHE A 104 4.32 -21.52 15.78
C PHE A 104 5.08 -21.52 17.11
N SER A 105 4.86 -20.52 17.98
CA SER A 105 5.46 -20.49 19.31
C SER A 105 4.96 -21.63 20.21
N LEU A 106 3.75 -22.17 19.98
CA LEU A 106 3.23 -23.33 20.73
C LEU A 106 4.01 -24.61 20.47
N ILE A 107 4.66 -24.73 19.32
CA ILE A 107 5.51 -25.86 18.95
C ILE A 107 7.01 -25.53 19.09
N ASP A 108 7.31 -24.48 19.86
CA ASP A 108 8.68 -24.02 20.18
C ASP A 108 9.50 -23.58 18.94
N ILE A 109 8.81 -23.20 17.86
CA ILE A 109 9.41 -22.64 16.64
C ILE A 109 9.29 -21.11 16.65
N HIS A 110 10.43 -20.45 16.78
CA HIS A 110 10.51 -18.99 16.80
C HIS A 110 10.69 -18.42 15.38
N ILE A 111 9.58 -17.99 14.77
CA ILE A 111 9.57 -17.45 13.39
C ILE A 111 9.47 -15.95 13.33
N GLU A 112 9.41 -15.25 14.49
CA GLU A 112 9.06 -13.83 14.57
C GLU A 112 9.96 -12.97 13.67
N GLU A 113 11.29 -13.09 13.82
CA GLU A 113 12.25 -12.27 13.08
C GLU A 113 12.16 -12.52 11.56
N PHE A 114 12.09 -13.82 11.17
CA PHE A 114 11.93 -14.18 9.76
C PHE A 114 10.62 -13.65 9.20
N TYR A 115 9.52 -13.79 9.95
CA TYR A 115 8.19 -13.39 9.50
C TYR A 115 8.10 -11.87 9.32
N PHE A 116 8.56 -11.09 10.30
CA PHE A 116 8.55 -9.64 10.19
C PHE A 116 9.44 -9.13 9.06
N ARG A 117 10.63 -9.66 8.92
CA ARG A 117 11.58 -9.21 7.91
C ARG A 117 11.18 -9.56 6.48
N ASN A 118 10.59 -10.74 6.27
CA ASN A 118 10.34 -11.25 4.91
C ASN A 118 8.86 -11.22 4.50
N ILE A 119 7.90 -11.29 5.44
CA ILE A 119 6.48 -11.38 5.11
C ILE A 119 5.74 -10.09 5.45
N ALA A 120 5.88 -9.59 6.69
CA ALA A 120 5.12 -8.44 7.15
C ALA A 120 5.45 -7.15 6.34
N ILE A 121 6.73 -6.92 6.01
CA ILE A 121 7.16 -5.77 5.21
C ILE A 121 6.51 -5.79 3.81
N TRP A 122 6.50 -6.95 3.14
CA TRP A 122 5.86 -7.09 1.84
C TRP A 122 4.35 -6.95 1.92
N GLY A 123 3.73 -7.50 2.98
CA GLY A 123 2.29 -7.33 3.25
C GLY A 123 1.91 -5.87 3.46
N LEU A 124 2.70 -5.12 4.23
CA LEU A 124 2.51 -3.70 4.47
C LEU A 124 2.59 -2.88 3.16
N ALA A 125 3.60 -3.16 2.32
CA ALA A 125 3.77 -2.49 1.04
C ALA A 125 2.68 -2.87 0.02
N ALA A 126 2.20 -4.11 0.05
CA ALA A 126 1.15 -4.60 -0.85
C ALA A 126 -0.26 -4.10 -0.46
N ALA A 127 -0.52 -3.82 0.82
CA ALA A 127 -1.84 -3.44 1.31
C ALA A 127 -2.48 -2.26 0.54
N PRO A 128 -1.81 -1.11 0.29
CA PRO A 128 -2.40 -0.03 -0.48
C PRO A 128 -2.57 -0.36 -1.97
N ILE A 129 -1.77 -1.28 -2.51
CA ILE A 129 -1.91 -1.72 -3.91
C ILE A 129 -3.16 -2.59 -4.07
N VAL A 130 -3.33 -3.57 -3.17
CA VAL A 130 -4.54 -4.42 -3.11
C VAL A 130 -5.77 -3.57 -2.79
N GLY A 131 -5.67 -2.63 -1.84
CA GLY A 131 -6.73 -1.68 -1.51
C GLY A 131 -7.18 -0.87 -2.74
N THR A 132 -6.24 -0.34 -3.52
CA THR A 132 -6.53 0.37 -4.76
C THR A 132 -7.27 -0.52 -5.77
N TYR A 133 -6.79 -1.74 -5.98
CA TYR A 133 -7.44 -2.68 -6.88
C TYR A 133 -8.89 -2.95 -6.47
N LEU A 134 -9.14 -3.20 -5.19
CA LEU A 134 -10.47 -3.47 -4.65
C LEU A 134 -11.41 -2.28 -4.79
N VAL A 135 -10.97 -1.08 -4.41
CA VAL A 135 -11.76 0.15 -4.54
C VAL A 135 -12.12 0.45 -5.99
N GLN A 136 -11.18 0.23 -6.91
CA GLN A 136 -11.39 0.52 -8.34
C GLN A 136 -12.25 -0.54 -9.05
N THR A 137 -12.20 -1.78 -8.61
CA THR A 137 -12.94 -2.89 -9.25
C THR A 137 -14.37 -3.00 -8.70
N ASN A 138 -14.56 -2.69 -7.42
CA ASN A 138 -15.84 -2.81 -6.75
C ASN A 138 -16.05 -1.67 -5.74
N PRO A 139 -16.51 -0.50 -6.16
CA PRO A 139 -16.73 0.64 -5.27
C PRO A 139 -17.69 0.37 -4.10
N GLN A 140 -18.53 -0.66 -4.21
CA GLN A 140 -19.47 -1.07 -3.15
C GLN A 140 -18.83 -1.96 -2.06
N LEU A 141 -17.58 -2.39 -2.23
CA LEU A 141 -16.89 -3.26 -1.26
C LEU A 141 -16.57 -2.54 0.04
N VAL A 142 -16.45 -1.23 0.03
CA VAL A 142 -16.29 -0.43 1.26
C VAL A 142 -17.45 -0.67 2.22
N ASN A 143 -18.65 -0.96 1.68
CA ASN A 143 -19.84 -1.31 2.47
C ASN A 143 -19.96 -2.82 2.77
N LYS A 144 -19.10 -3.67 2.20
CA LYS A 144 -19.14 -5.14 2.36
C LYS A 144 -17.75 -5.69 2.73
N VAL A 145 -17.24 -5.25 3.86
CA VAL A 145 -15.87 -5.56 4.33
C VAL A 145 -15.64 -7.05 4.57
N SER A 146 -16.61 -7.76 5.16
CA SER A 146 -16.47 -9.16 5.59
C SER A 146 -16.11 -10.13 4.44
N PRO A 147 -16.76 -10.12 3.27
CA PRO A 147 -16.40 -11.02 2.17
C PRO A 147 -15.02 -10.74 1.58
N VAL A 148 -14.55 -9.49 1.64
CA VAL A 148 -13.23 -9.08 1.13
C VAL A 148 -12.12 -9.68 1.99
N ILE A 149 -12.24 -9.54 3.31
CA ILE A 149 -11.29 -10.11 4.26
C ILE A 149 -11.21 -11.63 4.07
N ALA A 150 -12.36 -12.33 4.06
CA ALA A 150 -12.39 -13.76 3.86
C ALA A 150 -11.69 -14.19 2.57
N LYS A 151 -12.01 -13.53 1.45
CA LYS A 151 -11.46 -13.88 0.14
C LYS A 151 -9.93 -13.69 0.05
N ILE A 152 -9.40 -12.65 0.70
CA ILE A 152 -7.96 -12.37 0.70
C ILE A 152 -7.22 -13.30 1.66
N PHE A 153 -7.74 -13.46 2.89
CA PHE A 153 -6.99 -14.13 3.94
C PHE A 153 -7.20 -15.67 3.98
N THR A 154 -8.30 -16.21 3.45
CA THR A 154 -8.53 -17.66 3.41
C THR A 154 -7.37 -18.46 2.81
N PRO A 155 -6.80 -18.11 1.64
CA PRO A 155 -5.67 -18.85 1.09
C PRO A 155 -4.42 -18.77 1.98
N PHE A 156 -4.18 -17.64 2.63
CA PHE A 156 -3.04 -17.48 3.54
C PHE A 156 -3.20 -18.33 4.80
N VAL A 157 -4.40 -18.36 5.40
CA VAL A 157 -4.72 -19.22 6.54
C VAL A 157 -4.51 -20.68 6.17
N LEU A 158 -4.97 -21.12 5.02
CA LEU A 158 -4.82 -22.50 4.55
C LEU A 158 -3.34 -22.88 4.41
N VAL A 159 -2.53 -22.03 3.77
CA VAL A 159 -1.09 -22.25 3.63
C VAL A 159 -0.42 -22.35 5.01
N THR A 160 -0.74 -21.43 5.93
CA THR A 160 -0.17 -21.43 7.28
C THR A 160 -0.52 -22.71 8.04
N LEU A 161 -1.78 -23.18 7.96
CA LEU A 161 -2.20 -24.42 8.60
C LEU A 161 -1.51 -25.65 8.02
N VAL A 162 -1.33 -25.71 6.70
CA VAL A 162 -0.60 -26.82 6.06
C VAL A 162 0.86 -26.83 6.51
N VAL A 163 1.53 -25.67 6.51
CA VAL A 163 2.92 -25.57 6.99
C VAL A 163 3.03 -25.95 8.46
N TYR A 164 2.09 -25.50 9.30
CA TYR A 164 2.05 -25.84 10.72
C TYR A 164 1.88 -27.34 10.98
N LEU A 165 1.04 -28.03 10.17
CA LEU A 165 0.81 -29.49 10.32
C LEU A 165 2.03 -30.31 9.87
N VAL A 166 2.90 -29.75 9.03
CA VAL A 166 4.10 -30.46 8.54
C VAL A 166 5.33 -30.17 9.41
N ALA A 167 5.33 -29.01 10.13
CA ALA A 167 6.41 -28.62 11.04
C ALA A 167 6.38 -29.40 12.36
#